data_179ad00eafb37f871a67282a0650909e
#
_entry.id   179ad00eafb37f871a67282a0650909e
#
_cell.length_a   1.000
_cell.length_b   1.000
_cell.length_c   1.000
_cell.angle_alpha   90.00
_cell.angle_beta   90.00
_cell.angle_gamma   90.00
#
_symmetry.space_group_name_H-M   'P 1'
#
loop_
_entity.id
_entity.type
_entity.pdbx_description
1 polymer ?
#
loop_
_entity_poly.entity_id
_entity_poly.type
_entity_poly.pdbx_seq_one_letter_code
_entity_poly.pdbx_strand_id
1 'polypeptide(L)'
;MGSIGFIGGGLMATAMIKGLLQQGYPATEILVSDPDPKRREILGALHVLPFQDNQEMLWELGKREGEGVVLAVKPQVVKEALAGLTFPFLPVLSIVAGYSLAALARLLPAEVRILRAMPNTPALVGAGITALSAGAKCGEADQKWAEKVLGSLGKVVIVPERLMNAVTGLSGSGPGFVYFLLEALIDGGVLAGLPRPLARELAVQTAAGSIKMLQELQEHTVDYARQELA
;
A
#
# COMPACT_ATOMS: atom_id res chain seq x y z
N MET A 1 17.22 12.68 -3.96
CA MET A 1 16.38 11.53 -3.56
C MET A 1 17.33 10.38 -3.30
N GLY A 2 17.33 9.84 -2.09
CA GLY A 2 18.19 8.71 -1.76
C GLY A 2 17.57 7.38 -2.22
N SER A 3 18.27 6.27 -1.99
CA SER A 3 17.81 4.95 -2.43
C SER A 3 16.74 4.36 -1.49
N ILE A 4 15.78 3.60 -2.04
CA ILE A 4 14.76 2.85 -1.28
C ILE A 4 14.91 1.36 -1.56
N GLY A 5 14.94 0.55 -0.48
CA GLY A 5 14.95 -0.90 -0.57
C GLY A 5 13.55 -1.49 -0.36
N PHE A 6 13.17 -2.49 -1.15
CA PHE A 6 11.94 -3.26 -0.97
C PHE A 6 12.28 -4.72 -0.69
N ILE A 7 11.83 -5.23 0.45
CA ILE A 7 11.85 -6.68 0.75
C ILE A 7 10.49 -7.24 0.31
N GLY A 8 10.48 -7.99 -0.79
CA GLY A 8 9.29 -8.50 -1.48
C GLY A 8 8.85 -7.62 -2.66
N GLY A 9 8.75 -8.24 -3.84
CA GLY A 9 8.33 -7.65 -5.12
C GLY A 9 6.90 -8.01 -5.54
N GLY A 10 6.00 -8.24 -4.59
CA GLY A 10 4.61 -8.59 -4.84
C GLY A 10 3.78 -7.47 -5.49
N LEU A 11 2.47 -7.70 -5.68
CA LEU A 11 1.59 -6.74 -6.36
C LEU A 11 1.61 -5.35 -5.71
N MET A 12 1.56 -5.26 -4.37
CA MET A 12 1.54 -3.98 -3.67
C MET A 12 2.89 -3.25 -3.80
N ALA A 13 4.02 -3.96 -3.65
CA ALA A 13 5.35 -3.40 -3.90
C ALA A 13 5.48 -2.88 -5.34
N THR A 14 5.04 -3.67 -6.33
CA THR A 14 5.03 -3.26 -7.74
C THR A 14 4.18 -2.01 -7.98
N ALA A 15 3.03 -1.88 -7.30
CA ALA A 15 2.19 -0.68 -7.38
C ALA A 15 2.92 0.55 -6.80
N MET A 16 3.55 0.40 -5.61
CA MET A 16 4.36 1.47 -5.00
C MET A 16 5.50 1.90 -5.91
N ILE A 17 6.24 0.95 -6.45
CA ILE A 17 7.36 1.19 -7.37
C ILE A 17 6.87 1.97 -8.60
N LYS A 18 5.80 1.50 -9.26
CA LYS A 18 5.21 2.21 -10.41
C LYS A 18 4.76 3.63 -10.07
N GLY A 19 4.10 3.81 -8.92
CA GLY A 19 3.68 5.12 -8.46
C GLY A 19 4.86 6.05 -8.17
N LEU A 20 5.94 5.56 -7.56
CA LEU A 20 7.17 6.31 -7.34
C LEU A 20 7.82 6.73 -8.67
N LEU A 21 7.91 5.82 -9.63
CA LEU A 21 8.43 6.11 -10.98
C LEU A 21 7.60 7.18 -11.69
N GLN A 22 6.26 7.12 -11.60
CA GLN A 22 5.37 8.14 -12.16
C GLN A 22 5.54 9.51 -11.50
N GLN A 23 5.95 9.56 -10.23
CA GLN A 23 6.30 10.79 -9.51
C GLN A 23 7.73 11.27 -9.80
N GLY A 24 8.45 10.63 -10.73
CA GLY A 24 9.81 11.01 -11.13
C GLY A 24 10.91 10.47 -10.21
N TYR A 25 10.62 9.45 -9.37
CA TYR A 25 11.66 8.79 -8.58
C TYR A 25 12.62 8.02 -9.52
N PRO A 26 13.95 8.18 -9.40
CA PRO A 26 14.87 7.50 -10.28
C PRO A 26 14.79 5.98 -10.13
N ALA A 27 14.61 5.24 -11.21
CA ALA A 27 14.51 3.78 -11.18
C ALA A 27 15.77 3.12 -10.59
N THR A 28 16.93 3.69 -10.86
CA THR A 28 18.23 3.22 -10.34
C THR A 28 18.41 3.38 -8.82
N GLU A 29 17.53 4.17 -8.17
CA GLU A 29 17.51 4.36 -6.73
C GLU A 29 16.46 3.46 -6.03
N ILE A 30 15.80 2.57 -6.78
CA ILE A 30 14.84 1.61 -6.24
C ILE A 30 15.47 0.21 -6.31
N LEU A 31 15.76 -0.36 -5.14
CA LEU A 31 16.28 -1.71 -4.98
C LEU A 31 15.15 -2.62 -4.50
N VAL A 32 15.04 -3.83 -5.06
CA VAL A 32 13.97 -4.74 -4.67
C VAL A 32 14.47 -6.18 -4.62
N SER A 33 14.22 -6.87 -3.52
CA SER A 33 14.53 -8.29 -3.40
C SER A 33 13.27 -9.14 -3.48
N ASP A 34 13.33 -10.19 -4.28
CA ASP A 34 12.28 -11.22 -4.36
C ASP A 34 12.91 -12.56 -4.78
N PRO A 35 12.62 -13.70 -4.11
CA PRO A 35 13.17 -15.00 -4.48
C PRO A 35 12.62 -15.53 -5.82
N ASP A 36 11.43 -15.09 -6.25
CA ASP A 36 10.80 -15.53 -7.51
C ASP A 36 11.48 -14.86 -8.73
N PRO A 37 12.13 -15.63 -9.64
CA PRO A 37 12.77 -15.07 -10.82
C PRO A 37 11.79 -14.36 -11.76
N LYS A 38 10.53 -14.80 -11.84
CA LYS A 38 9.51 -14.13 -12.68
C LYS A 38 9.17 -12.74 -12.13
N ARG A 39 9.15 -12.59 -10.79
CA ARG A 39 8.96 -11.29 -10.15
C ARG A 39 10.14 -10.36 -10.43
N ARG A 40 11.37 -10.88 -10.31
CA ARG A 40 12.57 -10.09 -10.63
C ARG A 40 12.60 -9.63 -12.10
N GLU A 41 12.18 -10.49 -13.02
CA GLU A 41 12.06 -10.12 -14.45
C GLU A 41 11.06 -8.96 -14.66
N ILE A 42 9.85 -9.05 -14.09
CA ILE A 42 8.83 -7.99 -14.16
C ILE A 42 9.35 -6.68 -13.57
N LEU A 43 10.07 -6.75 -12.46
CA LEU A 43 10.64 -5.58 -11.79
C LEU A 43 11.80 -5.00 -12.60
N GLY A 44 12.69 -5.84 -13.15
CA GLY A 44 13.77 -5.42 -14.04
C GLY A 44 13.28 -4.69 -15.28
N ALA A 45 12.11 -5.08 -15.83
CA ALA A 45 11.48 -4.37 -16.93
C ALA A 45 11.03 -2.94 -16.57
N LEU A 46 10.94 -2.60 -15.27
CA LEU A 46 10.72 -1.24 -14.77
C LEU A 46 12.03 -0.45 -14.58
N HIS A 47 13.17 -1.02 -14.98
CA HIS A 47 14.52 -0.49 -14.82
C HIS A 47 14.98 -0.25 -13.37
N VAL A 48 14.29 -0.84 -12.39
CA VAL A 48 14.73 -0.88 -10.99
C VAL A 48 15.79 -1.97 -10.79
N LEU A 49 16.45 -2.01 -9.62
CA LEU A 49 17.53 -2.94 -9.34
C LEU A 49 17.01 -4.19 -8.61
N PRO A 50 16.78 -5.32 -9.30
CA PRO A 50 16.28 -6.54 -8.66
C PRO A 50 17.40 -7.36 -8.04
N PHE A 51 17.14 -7.93 -6.86
CA PHE A 51 18.01 -8.84 -6.12
C PHE A 51 17.25 -10.14 -5.84
N GLN A 52 17.99 -11.25 -5.75
CA GLN A 52 17.42 -12.52 -5.31
C GLN A 52 17.38 -12.60 -3.78
N ASP A 53 18.40 -12.07 -3.13
CA ASP A 53 18.65 -12.18 -1.71
C ASP A 53 18.39 -10.85 -0.99
N ASN A 54 17.70 -10.92 0.17
CA ASN A 54 17.38 -9.75 0.96
C ASN A 54 18.61 -9.08 1.55
N GLN A 55 19.61 -9.88 2.00
CA GLN A 55 20.80 -9.34 2.61
C GLN A 55 21.72 -8.65 1.59
N GLU A 56 21.82 -9.18 0.36
CA GLU A 56 22.56 -8.52 -0.73
C GLU A 56 21.93 -7.17 -1.05
N MET A 57 20.61 -7.10 -1.14
CA MET A 57 19.88 -5.85 -1.38
C MET A 57 20.13 -4.84 -0.24
N LEU A 58 20.07 -5.27 1.02
CA LEU A 58 20.32 -4.40 2.18
C LEU A 58 21.76 -3.91 2.23
N TRP A 59 22.75 -4.73 1.87
CA TRP A 59 24.15 -4.31 1.79
C TRP A 59 24.38 -3.28 0.70
N GLU A 60 23.77 -3.49 -0.46
CA GLU A 60 23.87 -2.52 -1.54
C GLU A 60 23.17 -1.19 -1.17
N LEU A 61 22.00 -1.27 -0.52
CA LEU A 61 21.31 -0.08 0.00
C LEU A 61 22.15 0.68 1.05
N GLY A 62 22.85 -0.05 1.92
CA GLY A 62 23.71 0.54 2.96
C GLY A 62 24.96 1.26 2.42
N LYS A 63 25.38 0.96 1.18
CA LYS A 63 26.50 1.66 0.50
C LYS A 63 26.03 2.98 -0.17
N ARG A 64 24.72 3.17 -0.29
CA ARG A 64 24.10 4.33 -0.94
C ARG A 64 23.55 5.32 0.10
N GLU A 65 23.13 6.48 -0.33
CA GLU A 65 22.34 7.39 0.51
C GLU A 65 20.90 6.87 0.65
N GLY A 66 20.74 5.78 1.43
CA GLY A 66 19.45 5.13 1.65
C GLY A 66 18.48 5.99 2.43
N GLU A 67 17.20 6.05 1.99
CA GLU A 67 16.13 6.74 2.72
C GLU A 67 15.36 5.78 3.64
N GLY A 68 15.23 4.49 3.28
CA GLY A 68 14.53 3.50 4.08
C GLY A 68 14.28 2.16 3.37
N VAL A 69 13.67 1.24 4.11
CA VAL A 69 13.32 -0.11 3.65
C VAL A 69 11.81 -0.32 3.74
N VAL A 70 11.19 -0.80 2.68
CA VAL A 70 9.78 -1.20 2.65
C VAL A 70 9.68 -2.72 2.78
N LEU A 71 9.02 -3.21 3.85
CA LEU A 71 8.71 -4.63 4.04
C LEU A 71 7.35 -4.93 3.42
N ALA A 72 7.36 -5.63 2.28
CA ALA A 72 6.19 -5.86 1.42
C ALA A 72 5.95 -7.35 1.11
N VAL A 73 6.32 -8.24 2.01
CA VAL A 73 6.10 -9.68 1.88
C VAL A 73 4.73 -10.10 2.42
N LYS A 74 4.29 -11.30 2.07
CA LYS A 74 3.08 -11.89 2.66
C LYS A 74 3.28 -12.16 4.17
N PRO A 75 2.22 -12.05 5.01
CA PRO A 75 2.33 -12.26 6.45
C PRO A 75 2.94 -13.61 6.84
N GLN A 76 2.68 -14.67 6.06
CA GLN A 76 3.14 -16.04 6.34
C GLN A 76 4.66 -16.19 6.28
N VAL A 77 5.34 -15.38 5.47
CA VAL A 77 6.79 -15.49 5.23
C VAL A 77 7.62 -14.42 5.95
N VAL A 78 7.00 -13.52 6.73
CA VAL A 78 7.71 -12.40 7.40
C VAL A 78 8.87 -12.88 8.25
N LYS A 79 8.67 -13.92 9.06
CA LYS A 79 9.71 -14.43 9.95
C LYS A 79 10.91 -14.97 9.18
N GLU A 80 10.65 -15.70 8.10
CA GLU A 80 11.68 -16.24 7.21
C GLU A 80 12.40 -15.12 6.47
N ALA A 81 11.64 -14.16 5.92
CA ALA A 81 12.19 -13.05 5.16
C ALA A 81 13.07 -12.10 5.99
N LEU A 82 12.89 -12.06 7.31
CA LEU A 82 13.67 -11.22 8.22
C LEU A 82 14.76 -11.98 9.00
N ALA A 83 14.77 -13.32 8.92
CA ALA A 83 15.67 -14.14 9.73
C ALA A 83 17.14 -13.88 9.40
N GLY A 84 17.92 -13.50 10.42
CA GLY A 84 19.39 -13.32 10.29
C GLY A 84 19.82 -12.10 9.49
N LEU A 85 18.91 -11.20 9.10
CA LEU A 85 19.29 -10.02 8.35
C LEU A 85 19.95 -8.95 9.22
N THR A 86 20.97 -8.33 8.64
CA THR A 86 21.61 -7.11 9.16
C THR A 86 21.03 -5.91 8.43
N PHE A 87 20.42 -4.99 9.17
CA PHE A 87 19.81 -3.79 8.60
C PHE A 87 20.79 -2.61 8.63
N PRO A 88 20.83 -1.77 7.58
CA PRO A 88 21.44 -0.45 7.67
C PRO A 88 20.64 0.42 8.65
N PHE A 89 21.26 1.49 9.16
CA PHE A 89 20.60 2.40 10.11
C PHE A 89 19.52 3.26 9.43
N LEU A 90 18.51 2.59 8.85
CA LEU A 90 17.41 3.18 8.11
C LEU A 90 16.05 2.79 8.71
N PRO A 91 14.99 3.59 8.51
CA PRO A 91 13.65 3.21 8.92
C PRO A 91 13.11 2.05 8.08
N VAL A 92 12.27 1.22 8.72
CA VAL A 92 11.54 0.12 8.06
C VAL A 92 10.05 0.45 8.04
N LEU A 93 9.49 0.61 6.85
CA LEU A 93 8.06 0.79 6.61
C LEU A 93 7.43 -0.57 6.27
N SER A 94 6.66 -1.13 7.19
CA SER A 94 5.93 -2.38 6.96
C SER A 94 4.53 -2.12 6.42
N ILE A 95 4.20 -2.76 5.30
CA ILE A 95 2.82 -2.84 4.76
C ILE A 95 2.19 -4.22 5.00
N VAL A 96 2.77 -5.02 5.88
CA VAL A 96 2.34 -6.39 6.16
C VAL A 96 1.09 -6.40 7.03
N ALA A 97 0.02 -7.00 6.51
CA ALA A 97 -1.22 -7.15 7.27
C ALA A 97 -1.02 -8.04 8.50
N GLY A 98 -1.67 -7.68 9.61
CA GLY A 98 -1.69 -8.50 10.84
C GLY A 98 -0.43 -8.39 11.72
N TYR A 99 0.63 -7.72 11.30
CA TYR A 99 1.82 -7.50 12.13
C TYR A 99 1.76 -6.13 12.82
N SER A 100 1.74 -6.14 14.17
CA SER A 100 1.83 -4.91 14.97
C SER A 100 3.27 -4.39 15.03
N LEU A 101 3.45 -3.11 15.40
CA LEU A 101 4.78 -2.55 15.66
C LEU A 101 5.54 -3.38 16.70
N ALA A 102 4.85 -3.83 17.76
CA ALA A 102 5.47 -4.68 18.78
C ALA A 102 5.86 -6.07 18.26
N ALA A 103 5.09 -6.65 17.32
CA ALA A 103 5.43 -7.92 16.69
C ALA A 103 6.64 -7.78 15.76
N LEU A 104 6.71 -6.69 14.97
CA LEU A 104 7.83 -6.39 14.11
C LEU A 104 9.11 -6.09 14.91
N ALA A 105 9.01 -5.37 16.02
CA ALA A 105 10.14 -5.07 16.89
C ALA A 105 10.79 -6.29 17.53
N ARG A 106 10.10 -7.44 17.59
CA ARG A 106 10.68 -8.73 18.04
C ARG A 106 11.46 -9.45 16.95
N LEU A 107 11.27 -9.06 15.70
CA LEU A 107 11.88 -9.70 14.52
C LEU A 107 13.00 -8.87 13.92
N LEU A 108 13.06 -7.59 14.24
CA LEU A 108 14.02 -6.62 13.73
C LEU A 108 15.04 -6.26 14.82
N PRO A 109 16.28 -5.85 14.45
CA PRO A 109 17.24 -5.32 15.42
C PRO A 109 16.65 -4.19 16.26
N ALA A 110 17.11 -4.10 17.53
CA ALA A 110 16.53 -3.20 18.51
C ALA A 110 16.57 -1.71 18.10
N GLU A 111 17.57 -1.30 17.33
CA GLU A 111 17.81 0.08 16.87
C GLU A 111 16.97 0.47 15.65
N VAL A 112 16.30 -0.47 15.00
CA VAL A 112 15.50 -0.19 13.79
C VAL A 112 14.27 0.66 14.15
N ARG A 113 14.08 1.74 13.40
CA ARG A 113 12.89 2.60 13.47
C ARG A 113 11.80 2.00 12.59
N ILE A 114 10.63 1.71 13.16
CA ILE A 114 9.59 0.93 12.48
C ILE A 114 8.36 1.80 12.29
N LEU A 115 7.89 1.87 11.03
CA LEU A 115 6.59 2.42 10.67
C LEU A 115 5.69 1.27 10.18
N ARG A 116 4.40 1.37 10.48
CA ARG A 116 3.39 0.41 10.04
C ARG A 116 2.37 1.11 9.17
N ALA A 117 2.09 0.55 8.02
CA ALA A 117 1.05 1.06 7.13
C ALA A 117 0.08 -0.05 6.73
N MET A 118 -1.14 0.38 6.40
CA MET A 118 -2.18 -0.49 5.88
C MET A 118 -2.78 0.13 4.62
N PRO A 119 -2.24 -0.18 3.44
CA PRO A 119 -2.82 0.17 2.15
C PRO A 119 -4.03 -0.71 1.82
N ASN A 120 -4.76 -0.34 0.78
CA ASN A 120 -5.85 -1.14 0.21
C ASN A 120 -5.66 -1.36 -1.29
N THR A 121 -6.44 -2.28 -1.89
CA THR A 121 -6.25 -2.70 -3.28
C THR A 121 -6.46 -1.61 -4.34
N PRO A 122 -7.30 -0.56 -4.19
CA PRO A 122 -7.35 0.55 -5.14
C PRO A 122 -6.02 1.29 -5.34
N ALA A 123 -5.05 1.10 -4.44
CA ALA A 123 -3.67 1.54 -4.61
C ALA A 123 -3.02 1.06 -5.91
N LEU A 124 -3.45 -0.09 -6.47
CA LEU A 124 -2.96 -0.62 -7.75
C LEU A 124 -3.23 0.32 -8.94
N VAL A 125 -4.16 1.24 -8.79
CA VAL A 125 -4.52 2.26 -9.78
C VAL A 125 -4.32 3.69 -9.25
N GLY A 126 -3.54 3.87 -8.18
CA GLY A 126 -3.25 5.17 -7.58
C GLY A 126 -4.41 5.82 -6.82
N ALA A 127 -5.52 5.10 -6.62
CA ALA A 127 -6.73 5.57 -5.94
C ALA A 127 -6.90 4.92 -4.55
N GLY A 128 -5.81 4.50 -3.92
CA GLY A 128 -5.82 3.89 -2.61
C GLY A 128 -5.94 4.90 -1.46
N ILE A 129 -6.24 4.34 -0.28
CA ILE A 129 -6.04 5.03 0.99
C ILE A 129 -5.16 4.15 1.87
N THR A 130 -4.15 4.76 2.47
CA THR A 130 -3.20 4.07 3.34
C THR A 130 -3.19 4.71 4.70
N ALA A 131 -3.46 3.94 5.75
CA ALA A 131 -3.23 4.39 7.11
C ALA A 131 -1.76 4.15 7.49
N LEU A 132 -1.15 5.15 8.14
CA LEU A 132 0.23 5.14 8.62
C LEU A 132 0.27 5.32 10.14
N SER A 133 1.08 4.51 10.82
CA SER A 133 1.40 4.65 12.23
C SER A 133 2.91 4.56 12.44
N ALA A 134 3.47 5.47 13.21
CA ALA A 134 4.89 5.49 13.52
C ALA A 134 5.16 4.83 14.89
N GLY A 135 6.23 4.03 14.99
CA GLY A 135 6.73 3.51 16.23
C GLY A 135 7.43 4.58 17.07
N ALA A 136 7.58 4.33 18.36
CA ALA A 136 8.10 5.30 19.33
C ALA A 136 9.53 5.83 19.04
N LYS A 137 10.31 5.10 18.22
CA LYS A 137 11.67 5.50 17.82
C LYS A 137 11.73 6.33 16.55
N CYS A 138 10.59 6.47 15.85
CA CYS A 138 10.52 7.23 14.60
C CYS A 138 10.45 8.71 14.89
N GLY A 139 11.23 9.48 14.13
CA GLY A 139 11.16 10.93 14.10
C GLY A 139 10.25 11.45 12.98
N GLU A 140 10.12 12.78 12.92
CA GLU A 140 9.34 13.46 11.87
C GLU A 140 9.86 13.16 10.46
N ALA A 141 11.19 13.04 10.30
CA ALA A 141 11.81 12.70 9.03
C ALA A 141 11.40 11.31 8.52
N ASP A 142 11.34 10.30 9.41
CA ASP A 142 10.91 8.96 9.06
C ASP A 142 9.44 8.94 8.61
N GLN A 143 8.59 9.70 9.31
CA GLN A 143 7.19 9.82 8.97
C GLN A 143 6.99 10.51 7.62
N LYS A 144 7.66 11.63 7.35
CA LYS A 144 7.61 12.34 6.07
C LYS A 144 8.10 11.46 4.91
N TRP A 145 9.18 10.69 5.13
CA TRP A 145 9.63 9.72 4.16
C TRP A 145 8.55 8.66 3.85
N ALA A 146 7.95 8.08 4.89
CA ALA A 146 6.89 7.09 4.71
C ALA A 146 5.66 7.67 4.02
N GLU A 147 5.24 8.89 4.38
CA GLU A 147 4.13 9.59 3.71
C GLU A 147 4.41 9.82 2.22
N LYS A 148 5.64 10.23 1.88
CA LYS A 148 6.08 10.40 0.49
C LYS A 148 6.01 9.09 -0.30
N VAL A 149 6.55 8.00 0.27
CA VAL A 149 6.52 6.67 -0.36
C VAL A 149 5.09 6.16 -0.53
N LEU A 150 4.26 6.25 0.50
CA LEU A 150 2.86 5.82 0.48
C LEU A 150 1.96 6.70 -0.37
N GLY A 151 2.30 7.98 -0.53
CA GLY A 151 1.61 8.93 -1.41
C GLY A 151 1.63 8.49 -2.89
N SER A 152 2.56 7.61 -3.27
CA SER A 152 2.55 6.96 -4.59
C SER A 152 1.36 6.04 -4.84
N LEU A 153 0.66 5.63 -3.78
CA LEU A 153 -0.52 4.74 -3.82
C LEU A 153 -1.86 5.49 -3.75
N GLY A 154 -1.85 6.77 -3.42
CA GLY A 154 -3.03 7.59 -3.20
C GLY A 154 -2.98 8.38 -1.90
N LYS A 155 -4.10 8.49 -1.19
CA LYS A 155 -4.22 9.26 0.05
C LYS A 155 -3.56 8.57 1.23
N VAL A 156 -2.84 9.32 2.07
CA VAL A 156 -2.26 8.84 3.33
C VAL A 156 -2.98 9.50 4.51
N VAL A 157 -3.28 8.73 5.55
CA VAL A 157 -3.84 9.22 6.82
C VAL A 157 -3.02 8.68 7.98
N ILE A 158 -2.67 9.56 8.92
CA ILE A 158 -1.92 9.17 10.11
C ILE A 158 -2.91 8.75 11.19
N VAL A 159 -2.68 7.59 11.77
CA VAL A 159 -3.55 7.06 12.83
C VAL A 159 -2.72 6.46 13.97
N PRO A 160 -3.20 6.50 15.22
CA PRO A 160 -2.61 5.73 16.30
C PRO A 160 -2.68 4.23 15.99
N GLU A 161 -1.64 3.47 16.33
CA GLU A 161 -1.57 2.03 16.00
C GLU A 161 -2.79 1.23 16.49
N ARG A 162 -3.35 1.60 17.64
CA ARG A 162 -4.53 0.94 18.20
C ARG A 162 -5.75 0.92 17.26
N LEU A 163 -5.80 1.82 16.28
CA LEU A 163 -6.87 1.89 15.28
C LEU A 163 -6.61 1.05 14.02
N MET A 164 -5.42 0.50 13.83
CA MET A 164 -5.05 -0.25 12.62
C MET A 164 -5.94 -1.47 12.33
N ASN A 165 -6.50 -2.11 13.35
CA ASN A 165 -7.44 -3.22 13.15
C ASN A 165 -8.79 -2.73 12.60
N ALA A 166 -9.30 -1.60 13.12
CA ALA A 166 -10.50 -0.96 12.58
C ALA A 166 -10.28 -0.46 11.15
N VAL A 167 -9.13 0.14 10.87
CA VAL A 167 -8.71 0.52 9.51
C VAL A 167 -8.70 -0.69 8.58
N THR A 168 -8.14 -1.81 9.01
CA THR A 168 -8.11 -3.04 8.20
C THR A 168 -9.52 -3.52 7.86
N GLY A 169 -10.43 -3.52 8.84
CA GLY A 169 -11.84 -3.87 8.62
C GLY A 169 -12.57 -2.93 7.68
N LEU A 170 -12.35 -1.62 7.83
CA LEU A 170 -13.05 -0.60 7.04
C LEU A 170 -12.44 -0.42 5.65
N SER A 171 -11.17 -0.04 5.56
CA SER A 171 -10.53 0.34 4.29
C SER A 171 -9.73 -0.79 3.66
N GLY A 172 -9.12 -1.67 4.45
CA GLY A 172 -8.39 -2.82 3.95
C GLY A 172 -9.31 -3.84 3.28
N SER A 173 -10.42 -4.21 3.94
CA SER A 173 -11.44 -5.12 3.42
C SER A 173 -12.51 -4.41 2.57
N GLY A 174 -12.64 -3.10 2.71
CA GLY A 174 -13.67 -2.26 2.09
C GLY A 174 -13.86 -2.47 0.59
N PRO A 175 -12.81 -2.58 -0.23
CA PRO A 175 -12.96 -2.83 -1.66
C PRO A 175 -13.77 -4.10 -1.96
N GLY A 176 -13.62 -5.16 -1.16
CA GLY A 176 -14.43 -6.39 -1.29
C GLY A 176 -15.91 -6.13 -1.06
N PHE A 177 -16.27 -5.32 -0.07
CA PHE A 177 -17.67 -4.94 0.20
C PHE A 177 -18.25 -4.10 -0.94
N VAL A 178 -17.45 -3.18 -1.49
CA VAL A 178 -17.88 -2.37 -2.64
C VAL A 178 -18.13 -3.26 -3.87
N TYR A 179 -17.25 -4.23 -4.15
CA TYR A 179 -17.45 -5.14 -5.26
C TYR A 179 -18.69 -6.03 -5.08
N PHE A 180 -18.95 -6.52 -3.87
CA PHE A 180 -20.14 -7.29 -3.56
C PHE A 180 -21.42 -6.46 -3.76
N LEU A 181 -21.45 -5.20 -3.31
CA LEU A 181 -22.58 -4.30 -3.53
C LEU A 181 -22.81 -4.04 -5.03
N LEU A 182 -21.73 -3.78 -5.78
CA LEU A 182 -21.81 -3.56 -7.22
C LEU A 182 -22.35 -4.79 -7.96
N GLU A 183 -21.93 -5.99 -7.56
CA GLU A 183 -22.44 -7.23 -8.15
C GLU A 183 -23.94 -7.39 -7.91
N ALA A 184 -24.42 -7.11 -6.69
CA ALA A 184 -25.85 -7.14 -6.38
C ALA A 184 -26.65 -6.12 -7.21
N LEU A 185 -26.12 -4.90 -7.44
CA LEU A 185 -26.75 -3.90 -8.29
C LEU A 185 -26.81 -4.36 -9.76
N ILE A 186 -25.74 -4.97 -10.26
CA ILE A 186 -25.68 -5.53 -11.62
C ILE A 186 -26.74 -6.63 -11.78
N ASP A 187 -26.83 -7.55 -10.83
CA ASP A 187 -27.78 -8.66 -10.86
C ASP A 187 -29.23 -8.14 -10.79
N GLY A 188 -29.50 -7.12 -9.98
CA GLY A 188 -30.80 -6.44 -9.95
C GLY A 188 -31.17 -5.81 -11.30
N GLY A 189 -30.21 -5.16 -11.97
CA GLY A 189 -30.40 -4.63 -13.32
C GLY A 189 -30.72 -5.71 -14.36
N VAL A 190 -30.04 -6.85 -14.27
CA VAL A 190 -30.30 -8.00 -15.15
C VAL A 190 -31.71 -8.57 -14.90
N LEU A 191 -32.13 -8.72 -13.65
CA LEU A 191 -33.48 -9.16 -13.30
C LEU A 191 -34.56 -8.18 -13.80
N ALA A 192 -34.25 -6.88 -13.89
CA ALA A 192 -35.12 -5.87 -14.47
C ALA A 192 -35.12 -5.85 -16.02
N GLY A 193 -34.35 -6.72 -16.66
CA GLY A 193 -34.33 -6.88 -18.12
C GLY A 193 -33.17 -6.24 -18.87
N LEU A 194 -32.19 -5.68 -18.16
CA LEU A 194 -30.97 -5.11 -18.78
C LEU A 194 -30.00 -6.23 -19.22
N PRO A 195 -29.36 -6.12 -20.38
CA PRO A 195 -28.22 -6.96 -20.71
C PRO A 195 -27.11 -6.80 -19.69
N ARG A 196 -26.46 -7.89 -19.23
CA ARG A 196 -25.43 -7.85 -18.17
C ARG A 196 -24.29 -6.84 -18.44
N PRO A 197 -23.75 -6.70 -19.65
CA PRO A 197 -22.72 -5.70 -19.93
C PRO A 197 -23.22 -4.26 -19.66
N LEU A 198 -24.44 -3.94 -20.07
CA LEU A 198 -25.05 -2.62 -19.84
C LEU A 198 -25.34 -2.39 -18.35
N ALA A 199 -25.90 -3.39 -17.65
CA ALA A 199 -26.13 -3.30 -16.21
C ALA A 199 -24.82 -3.05 -15.45
N ARG A 200 -23.71 -3.71 -15.84
CA ARG A 200 -22.39 -3.49 -15.26
C ARG A 200 -21.88 -2.08 -15.50
N GLU A 201 -21.97 -1.58 -16.73
CA GLU A 201 -21.53 -0.23 -17.07
C GLU A 201 -22.27 0.82 -16.26
N LEU A 202 -23.60 0.73 -16.22
CA LEU A 202 -24.46 1.63 -15.45
C LEU A 202 -24.14 1.59 -13.95
N ALA A 203 -24.03 0.41 -13.34
CA ALA A 203 -23.79 0.27 -11.91
C ALA A 203 -22.40 0.83 -11.51
N VAL A 204 -21.35 0.51 -12.27
CA VAL A 204 -20.00 0.97 -11.98
C VAL A 204 -19.91 2.48 -12.13
N GLN A 205 -20.44 3.05 -13.23
CA GLN A 205 -20.37 4.49 -13.47
C GLN A 205 -21.22 5.28 -12.45
N THR A 206 -22.40 4.76 -12.07
CA THR A 206 -23.24 5.38 -11.04
C THR A 206 -22.53 5.42 -9.70
N ALA A 207 -21.92 4.31 -9.27
CA ALA A 207 -21.16 4.28 -8.00
C ALA A 207 -19.97 5.23 -8.02
N ALA A 208 -19.18 5.23 -9.11
CA ALA A 208 -18.03 6.12 -9.25
C ALA A 208 -18.43 7.60 -9.20
N GLY A 209 -19.51 7.98 -9.92
CA GLY A 209 -20.04 9.34 -9.93
C GLY A 209 -20.58 9.77 -8.56
N SER A 210 -21.33 8.89 -7.88
CA SER A 210 -21.86 9.18 -6.54
C SER A 210 -20.74 9.39 -5.50
N ILE A 211 -19.68 8.55 -5.53
CA ILE A 211 -18.53 8.72 -4.65
C ILE A 211 -17.81 10.04 -4.96
N LYS A 212 -17.62 10.36 -6.24
CA LYS A 212 -16.98 11.61 -6.65
C LYS A 212 -17.79 12.83 -6.15
N MET A 213 -19.11 12.81 -6.25
CA MET A 213 -19.97 13.86 -5.68
C MET A 213 -19.73 14.04 -4.18
N LEU A 214 -19.68 12.95 -3.40
CA LEU A 214 -19.39 13.02 -1.95
C LEU A 214 -17.98 13.57 -1.64
N GLN A 215 -17.02 13.37 -2.52
CA GLN A 215 -15.66 13.92 -2.35
C GLN A 215 -15.59 15.41 -2.65
N GLU A 216 -16.36 15.89 -3.62
CA GLU A 216 -16.39 17.29 -4.05
C GLU A 216 -17.29 18.18 -3.17
N LEU A 217 -18.38 17.63 -2.64
CA LEU A 217 -19.32 18.31 -1.75
C LEU A 217 -18.78 18.27 -0.30
N GLN A 218 -17.76 19.09 0.00
CA GLN A 218 -17.02 19.08 1.27
C GLN A 218 -17.87 19.35 2.53
N GLU A 219 -19.08 19.89 2.41
CA GLU A 219 -19.96 20.24 3.52
C GLU A 219 -21.14 19.28 3.72
N HIS A 220 -21.33 18.27 2.85
CA HIS A 220 -22.52 17.44 2.87
C HIS A 220 -22.21 16.01 3.32
N THR A 221 -22.89 15.58 4.37
CA THR A 221 -22.86 14.20 4.84
C THR A 221 -23.56 13.28 3.83
N VAL A 222 -23.27 11.96 3.92
CA VAL A 222 -24.01 10.93 3.15
C VAL A 222 -25.54 11.08 3.32
N ASP A 223 -25.99 11.57 4.48
CA ASP A 223 -27.41 11.83 4.78
C ASP A 223 -27.98 12.98 3.94
N TYR A 224 -27.22 14.05 3.68
CA TYR A 224 -27.65 15.14 2.81
C TYR A 224 -27.79 14.65 1.35
N ALA A 225 -26.78 13.96 0.84
CA ALA A 225 -26.86 13.38 -0.52
C ALA A 225 -28.05 12.42 -0.68
N ARG A 226 -28.47 11.75 0.38
CA ARG A 226 -29.65 10.88 0.42
C ARG A 226 -30.96 11.65 0.44
N GLN A 227 -31.02 12.81 1.10
CA GLN A 227 -32.22 13.68 1.17
C GLN A 227 -32.50 14.40 -0.15
N GLU A 228 -31.48 14.82 -0.88
CA GLU A 228 -31.60 15.46 -2.19
C GLU A 228 -32.08 14.51 -3.31
N LEU A 229 -32.02 13.19 -3.07
CA LEU A 229 -32.43 12.15 -4.04
C LEU A 229 -33.80 11.53 -3.73
N ALA A 230 -34.47 11.96 -2.65
CA ALA A 230 -35.79 11.49 -2.25
C ALA A 230 -36.88 12.47 -2.71
#